data_7b89ee3409b8f548f75ee833594ff5e2
#
_entry.id   7b89ee3409b8f548f75ee833594ff5e2
#
_cell.length_a   1.000
_cell.length_b   1.000
_cell.length_c   1.000
_cell.angle_alpha   90.00
_cell.angle_beta   90.00
_cell.angle_gamma   90.00
#
_symmetry.space_group_name_H-M   'P 1'
#
loop_
_entity.id
_entity.type
_entity.pdbx_description
1 polymer ?
#
loop_
_entity_poly.entity_id
_entity_poly.type
_entity_poly.pdbx_seq_one_letter_code
_entity_poly.pdbx_strand_id
1 'polypeptide(L)'
;MFVSTFGTNVMADGHAIKMGIILGVTGPIESLTPAMAASAELAFKEASDSGSLLGGKKITPVRADSTCVDSAAATTAAEGIISEGVAAIMGADCSGVTGAIASNVAVPNGVVMISPSATSPGLTTLDDNGYFFRTAPSDARGGQILANITKDRKVKSVAITYTNNDYGKGLADVYEAAVKAHGIK
;
A
#
# COMPACT_ATOMS: atom_id res chain seq x y z
N MET A 1 -27.45 46.03 37.90
CA MET A 1 -27.95 45.19 36.80
C MET A 1 -26.73 44.61 36.09
N PHE A 2 -26.30 43.41 36.48
CA PHE A 2 -25.13 42.75 35.91
C PHE A 2 -25.60 41.90 34.74
N VAL A 3 -25.13 42.23 33.54
CA VAL A 3 -25.37 41.43 32.35
C VAL A 3 -24.21 40.43 32.26
N SER A 4 -24.45 39.16 32.58
CA SER A 4 -23.52 38.07 32.35
C SER A 4 -23.61 37.65 30.87
N THR A 5 -22.60 37.99 30.08
CA THR A 5 -22.38 37.45 28.75
C THR A 5 -21.89 36.01 28.89
N PHE A 6 -22.74 35.05 28.64
CA PHE A 6 -22.34 33.68 28.40
C PHE A 6 -21.61 33.63 27.04
N GLY A 7 -20.30 33.58 27.09
CA GLY A 7 -19.50 33.23 25.94
C GLY A 7 -19.80 31.78 25.56
N THR A 8 -20.53 31.55 24.48
CA THR A 8 -20.61 30.25 23.83
C THR A 8 -19.23 29.95 23.26
N ASN A 9 -18.49 29.03 23.92
CA ASN A 9 -17.36 28.39 23.31
C ASN A 9 -17.90 27.64 22.08
N VAL A 10 -17.80 28.26 20.92
CA VAL A 10 -17.89 27.53 19.63
C VAL A 10 -16.69 26.63 19.62
N MET A 11 -16.87 25.37 20.02
CA MET A 11 -15.94 24.31 19.73
C MET A 11 -15.84 24.31 18.21
N ALA A 12 -14.71 24.74 17.68
CA ALA A 12 -14.39 24.52 16.27
C ALA A 12 -14.52 23.01 16.06
N ASP A 13 -15.53 22.61 15.32
CA ASP A 13 -15.75 21.23 14.90
C ASP A 13 -14.62 20.90 13.94
N GLY A 14 -13.48 20.56 14.50
CA GLY A 14 -12.29 20.18 13.79
C GLY A 14 -12.55 18.79 13.23
N HIS A 15 -13.17 18.72 12.04
CA HIS A 15 -13.39 17.46 11.35
C HIS A 15 -12.10 16.66 11.38
N ALA A 16 -12.17 15.46 11.96
CA ALA A 16 -11.07 14.51 11.96
C ALA A 16 -10.68 14.18 10.52
N ILE A 17 -9.40 13.96 10.28
CA ILE A 17 -8.90 13.53 8.98
C ILE A 17 -9.14 12.02 8.88
N LYS A 18 -9.94 11.59 7.93
CA LYS A 18 -10.07 10.16 7.65
C LYS A 18 -8.87 9.67 6.82
N MET A 19 -8.28 8.55 7.24
CA MET A 19 -7.20 7.87 6.54
C MET A 19 -7.58 6.43 6.26
N GLY A 20 -7.50 6.02 5.00
CA GLY A 20 -7.82 4.66 4.57
C GLY A 20 -6.72 3.67 4.98
N ILE A 21 -7.11 2.48 5.41
CA ILE A 21 -6.25 1.30 5.56
C ILE A 21 -6.87 0.18 4.75
N ILE A 22 -6.27 -0.16 3.62
CA ILE A 22 -6.77 -1.23 2.75
C ILE A 22 -5.74 -2.35 2.64
N LEU A 23 -6.04 -3.50 3.20
CA LEU A 23 -5.16 -4.67 3.30
C LEU A 23 -5.96 -5.95 3.03
N GLY A 24 -5.29 -7.05 2.67
CA GLY A 24 -5.90 -8.35 2.49
C GLY A 24 -6.25 -9.01 3.84
N VAL A 25 -7.30 -8.52 4.50
CA VAL A 25 -7.78 -9.10 5.77
C VAL A 25 -8.45 -10.44 5.58
N THR A 26 -8.87 -10.75 4.36
CA THR A 26 -9.19 -12.10 3.90
C THR A 26 -8.22 -12.52 2.80
N GLY A 27 -8.07 -13.83 2.56
CA GLY A 27 -7.21 -14.37 1.51
C GLY A 27 -5.86 -14.88 2.00
N PRO A 28 -4.87 -15.04 1.10
CA PRO A 28 -3.68 -15.84 1.37
C PRO A 28 -2.70 -15.23 2.40
N ILE A 29 -2.82 -13.95 2.73
CA ILE A 29 -1.94 -13.28 3.70
C ILE A 29 -2.68 -12.73 4.92
N GLU A 30 -3.90 -13.19 5.19
CA GLU A 30 -4.73 -12.75 6.29
C GLU A 30 -4.04 -12.80 7.66
N SER A 31 -3.10 -13.72 7.84
CA SER A 31 -2.33 -13.84 9.09
C SER A 31 -1.32 -12.71 9.32
N LEU A 32 -0.93 -11.97 8.28
CA LEU A 32 0.06 -10.89 8.34
C LEU A 32 -0.59 -9.51 8.54
N THR A 33 -1.78 -9.33 8.02
CA THR A 33 -2.43 -8.02 7.92
C THR A 33 -2.90 -7.41 9.23
N PRO A 34 -3.25 -8.16 10.30
CA PRO A 34 -3.61 -7.57 11.58
C PRO A 34 -2.49 -6.71 12.19
N ALA A 35 -1.23 -7.19 12.13
CA ALA A 35 -0.09 -6.44 12.64
C ALA A 35 0.21 -5.20 11.77
N MET A 36 0.04 -5.30 10.45
CA MET A 36 0.21 -4.18 9.53
C MET A 36 -0.82 -3.07 9.80
N ALA A 37 -2.08 -3.44 9.95
CA ALA A 37 -3.15 -2.50 10.27
C ALA A 37 -2.94 -1.84 11.64
N ALA A 38 -2.59 -2.61 12.67
CA ALA A 38 -2.30 -2.09 13.99
C ALA A 38 -1.12 -1.11 14.00
N SER A 39 -0.08 -1.37 13.20
CA SER A 39 1.07 -0.46 13.06
C SER A 39 0.68 0.87 12.40
N ALA A 40 -0.18 0.84 11.38
CA ALA A 40 -0.70 2.05 10.76
C ALA A 40 -1.56 2.87 11.75
N GLU A 41 -2.44 2.20 12.47
CA GLU A 41 -3.28 2.86 13.49
C GLU A 41 -2.46 3.45 14.63
N LEU A 42 -1.38 2.77 15.04
CA LEU A 42 -0.44 3.32 16.02
C LEU A 42 0.19 4.61 15.50
N ALA A 43 0.68 4.64 14.26
CA ALA A 43 1.24 5.84 13.66
C ALA A 43 0.22 6.98 13.56
N PHE A 44 -1.03 6.67 13.19
CA PHE A 44 -2.13 7.65 13.16
C PHE A 44 -2.45 8.18 14.57
N LYS A 45 -2.42 7.31 15.57
CA LYS A 45 -2.62 7.70 16.96
C LYS A 45 -1.48 8.63 17.44
N GLU A 46 -0.23 8.27 17.20
CA GLU A 46 0.93 9.08 17.58
C GLU A 46 0.89 10.47 16.90
N ALA A 47 0.59 10.52 15.60
CA ALA A 47 0.42 11.78 14.88
C ALA A 47 -0.71 12.63 15.48
N SER A 48 -1.83 11.99 15.82
CA SER A 48 -2.97 12.66 16.45
C SER A 48 -2.65 13.19 17.84
N ASP A 49 -1.91 12.43 18.64
CA ASP A 49 -1.60 12.76 20.03
C ASP A 49 -0.49 13.81 20.14
N SER A 50 0.36 13.93 19.11
CA SER A 50 1.40 14.97 19.03
C SER A 50 0.85 16.39 19.11
N GLY A 51 -0.42 16.60 18.75
CA GLY A 51 -1.04 17.91 18.64
C GLY A 51 -0.50 18.80 17.53
N SER A 52 0.50 18.31 16.77
CA SER A 52 1.18 19.08 15.71
C SER A 52 0.55 18.92 14.34
N LEU A 53 -0.29 17.87 14.14
CA LEU A 53 -0.90 17.58 12.86
C LEU A 53 -1.94 18.63 12.50
N LEU A 54 -1.68 19.44 11.47
CA LEU A 54 -2.63 20.39 10.87
C LEU A 54 -3.45 21.19 11.91
N GLY A 55 -2.78 21.77 12.89
CA GLY A 55 -3.45 22.56 13.95
C GLY A 55 -4.13 21.71 15.03
N GLY A 56 -3.64 20.49 15.27
CA GLY A 56 -4.14 19.60 16.32
C GLY A 56 -5.26 18.67 15.86
N LYS A 57 -5.47 18.51 14.56
CA LYS A 57 -6.46 17.56 14.03
C LYS A 57 -6.14 16.13 14.44
N LYS A 58 -7.19 15.33 14.58
CA LYS A 58 -7.11 13.90 14.85
C LYS A 58 -7.28 13.09 13.56
N ILE A 59 -6.69 11.90 13.51
CA ILE A 59 -6.90 10.96 12.41
C ILE A 59 -7.91 9.90 12.84
N THR A 60 -8.86 9.61 11.96
CA THR A 60 -9.80 8.50 12.09
C THR A 60 -9.47 7.46 11.00
N PRO A 61 -9.05 6.24 11.36
CA PRO A 61 -8.82 5.18 10.39
C PRO A 61 -10.13 4.66 9.80
N VAL A 62 -10.12 4.37 8.51
CA VAL A 62 -11.20 3.68 7.78
C VAL A 62 -10.61 2.43 7.16
N ARG A 63 -11.05 1.26 7.60
CA ARG A 63 -10.52 -0.03 7.13
C ARG A 63 -11.32 -0.57 5.95
N ALA A 64 -10.63 -1.23 5.02
CA ALA A 64 -11.22 -1.97 3.91
C ALA A 64 -10.41 -3.24 3.61
N ASP A 65 -11.05 -4.23 2.99
CA ASP A 65 -10.43 -5.50 2.60
C ASP A 65 -10.06 -5.48 1.12
N SER A 66 -8.78 -5.66 0.80
CA SER A 66 -8.29 -5.80 -0.58
C SER A 66 -8.32 -7.25 -1.07
N THR A 67 -8.61 -8.22 -0.23
CA THR A 67 -8.56 -9.66 -0.51
C THR A 67 -7.20 -10.20 -0.97
N CYS A 68 -6.26 -9.36 -1.33
CA CYS A 68 -4.95 -9.67 -1.93
C CYS A 68 -5.00 -10.22 -3.38
N VAL A 69 -6.06 -10.91 -3.78
CA VAL A 69 -6.11 -11.67 -5.05
C VAL A 69 -7.23 -11.24 -6.01
N ASP A 70 -8.28 -10.61 -5.52
CA ASP A 70 -9.42 -10.15 -6.33
C ASP A 70 -9.35 -8.65 -6.57
N SER A 71 -8.84 -8.26 -7.75
CA SER A 71 -8.71 -6.85 -8.11
C SER A 71 -10.06 -6.11 -8.23
N ALA A 72 -11.14 -6.80 -8.59
CA ALA A 72 -12.45 -6.17 -8.69
C ALA A 72 -13.02 -5.87 -7.29
N ALA A 73 -12.95 -6.84 -6.38
CA ALA A 73 -13.34 -6.63 -4.98
C ALA A 73 -12.49 -5.54 -4.31
N ALA A 74 -11.17 -5.56 -4.53
CA ALA A 74 -10.26 -4.55 -3.99
C ALA A 74 -10.55 -3.14 -4.52
N THR A 75 -10.86 -3.00 -5.81
CA THR A 75 -11.24 -1.73 -6.43
C THR A 75 -12.53 -1.20 -5.82
N THR A 76 -13.56 -2.05 -5.69
CA THR A 76 -14.84 -1.69 -5.06
C THR A 76 -14.65 -1.25 -3.61
N ALA A 77 -13.81 -1.96 -2.84
CA ALA A 77 -13.51 -1.59 -1.46
C ALA A 77 -12.79 -0.22 -1.37
N ALA A 78 -11.86 0.04 -2.30
CA ALA A 78 -11.17 1.33 -2.37
C ALA A 78 -12.12 2.49 -2.74
N GLU A 79 -13.02 2.29 -3.70
CA GLU A 79 -14.08 3.26 -4.03
C GLU A 79 -14.94 3.57 -2.80
N GLY A 80 -15.27 2.54 -2.02
CA GLY A 80 -16.03 2.69 -0.78
C GLY A 80 -15.35 3.64 0.20
N ILE A 81 -14.09 3.43 0.52
CA ILE A 81 -13.38 4.31 1.47
C ILE A 81 -13.11 5.71 0.92
N ILE A 82 -12.93 5.86 -0.41
CA ILE A 82 -12.83 7.18 -1.03
C ILE A 82 -14.18 7.94 -0.91
N SER A 83 -15.28 7.25 -1.10
CA SER A 83 -16.61 7.87 -0.93
C SER A 83 -16.88 8.34 0.51
N GLU A 84 -16.18 7.74 1.49
CA GLU A 84 -16.20 8.21 2.88
C GLU A 84 -15.35 9.47 3.11
N GLY A 85 -14.57 9.90 2.12
CA GLY A 85 -13.77 11.12 2.18
C GLY A 85 -12.41 10.92 2.85
N VAL A 86 -11.75 9.77 2.65
CA VAL A 86 -10.37 9.57 3.12
C VAL A 86 -9.41 10.51 2.38
N ALA A 87 -8.47 11.10 3.13
CA ALA A 87 -7.47 12.01 2.58
C ALA A 87 -6.30 11.30 1.89
N ALA A 88 -5.97 10.08 2.32
CA ALA A 88 -4.96 9.22 1.74
C ALA A 88 -5.21 7.76 2.14
N ILE A 89 -4.52 6.83 1.49
CA ILE A 89 -4.66 5.38 1.70
C ILE A 89 -3.30 4.78 2.07
N MET A 90 -3.22 4.07 3.19
CA MET A 90 -2.18 3.10 3.49
C MET A 90 -2.63 1.73 2.97
N GLY A 91 -1.88 1.18 2.03
CA GLY A 91 -2.21 -0.06 1.32
C GLY A 91 -2.04 0.09 -0.20
N ALA A 92 -2.42 -0.90 -1.01
CA ALA A 92 -2.68 -2.25 -0.56
C ALA A 92 -1.36 -2.99 -0.33
N ASP A 93 -1.44 -4.21 0.12
CA ASP A 93 -0.30 -5.06 0.48
C ASP A 93 0.20 -5.92 -0.69
N CYS A 94 -0.68 -6.49 -1.49
CA CYS A 94 -0.37 -7.37 -2.59
C CYS A 94 -0.29 -6.63 -3.93
N SER A 95 0.74 -6.90 -4.74
CA SER A 95 1.10 -6.09 -5.91
C SER A 95 -0.01 -5.93 -6.96
N GLY A 96 -0.75 -6.99 -7.27
CA GLY A 96 -1.80 -6.95 -8.29
C GLY A 96 -2.95 -6.03 -7.89
N VAL A 97 -3.49 -6.22 -6.67
CA VAL A 97 -4.57 -5.37 -6.15
C VAL A 97 -4.08 -3.93 -5.90
N THR A 98 -2.81 -3.75 -5.51
CA THR A 98 -2.20 -2.42 -5.37
C THR A 98 -2.20 -1.67 -6.70
N GLY A 99 -1.74 -2.31 -7.79
CA GLY A 99 -1.75 -1.71 -9.12
C GLY A 99 -3.16 -1.39 -9.60
N ALA A 100 -4.11 -2.30 -9.37
CA ALA A 100 -5.51 -2.09 -9.73
C ALA A 100 -6.14 -0.91 -9.00
N ILE A 101 -5.96 -0.81 -7.69
CA ILE A 101 -6.49 0.30 -6.88
C ILE A 101 -5.81 1.62 -7.28
N ALA A 102 -4.48 1.63 -7.42
CA ALA A 102 -3.75 2.83 -7.81
C ALA A 102 -4.25 3.37 -9.16
N SER A 103 -4.27 2.53 -10.21
CA SER A 103 -4.63 2.95 -11.56
C SER A 103 -6.10 3.32 -11.72
N ASN A 104 -7.01 2.57 -11.09
CA ASN A 104 -8.43 2.71 -11.37
C ASN A 104 -9.17 3.60 -10.34
N VAL A 105 -8.60 3.79 -9.16
CA VAL A 105 -9.30 4.47 -8.06
C VAL A 105 -8.48 5.62 -7.47
N ALA A 106 -7.30 5.35 -6.90
CA ALA A 106 -6.56 6.36 -6.15
C ALA A 106 -6.08 7.51 -7.04
N VAL A 107 -5.36 7.20 -8.12
CA VAL A 107 -4.84 8.21 -9.06
C VAL A 107 -5.95 9.03 -9.73
N PRO A 108 -7.02 8.43 -10.30
CA PRO A 108 -8.11 9.21 -10.89
C PRO A 108 -8.82 10.14 -9.91
N ASN A 109 -8.84 9.80 -8.62
CA ASN A 109 -9.46 10.61 -7.58
C ASN A 109 -8.47 11.58 -6.89
N GLY A 110 -7.20 11.60 -7.30
CA GLY A 110 -6.17 12.46 -6.70
C GLY A 110 -5.86 12.10 -5.23
N VAL A 111 -6.04 10.83 -4.85
CA VAL A 111 -5.81 10.33 -3.50
C VAL A 111 -4.45 9.64 -3.43
N VAL A 112 -3.58 10.12 -2.54
CA VAL A 112 -2.26 9.51 -2.32
C VAL A 112 -2.41 8.12 -1.72
N MET A 113 -1.67 7.16 -2.29
CA MET A 113 -1.65 5.77 -1.85
C MET A 113 -0.22 5.33 -1.53
N ILE A 114 0.00 4.75 -0.34
CA ILE A 114 1.31 4.27 0.09
C ILE A 114 1.20 2.78 0.45
N SER A 115 1.82 1.92 -0.36
CA SER A 115 1.86 0.48 -0.11
C SER A 115 2.96 0.12 0.89
N PRO A 116 2.66 -0.69 1.92
CA PRO A 116 3.67 -1.18 2.87
C PRO A 116 4.51 -2.33 2.33
N SER A 117 4.03 -3.11 1.35
CA SER A 117 4.64 -4.39 0.99
C SER A 117 4.52 -4.80 -0.48
N ALA A 118 3.89 -4.04 -1.35
CA ALA A 118 3.78 -4.38 -2.77
C ALA A 118 5.13 -4.18 -3.48
N THR A 119 5.74 -5.27 -3.96
CA THR A 119 7.13 -5.30 -4.44
C THR A 119 7.29 -5.47 -5.95
N SER A 120 6.21 -5.75 -6.70
CA SER A 120 6.32 -5.95 -8.15
C SER A 120 7.09 -4.84 -8.84
N PRO A 121 8.04 -5.18 -9.75
CA PRO A 121 8.77 -4.20 -10.54
C PRO A 121 7.87 -3.29 -11.38
N GLY A 122 6.73 -3.81 -11.85
CA GLY A 122 5.76 -3.06 -12.65
C GLY A 122 5.20 -1.82 -11.95
N LEU A 123 5.12 -1.85 -10.62
CA LEU A 123 4.66 -0.69 -9.84
C LEU A 123 5.63 0.50 -9.89
N THR A 124 6.90 0.29 -10.26
CA THR A 124 7.89 1.38 -10.40
C THR A 124 7.63 2.25 -11.63
N THR A 125 7.01 1.68 -12.64
CA THR A 125 6.74 2.35 -13.93
C THR A 125 5.24 2.60 -14.14
N LEU A 126 4.47 2.53 -13.08
CA LEU A 126 3.06 2.86 -13.11
C LEU A 126 2.89 4.34 -13.47
N ASP A 127 1.94 4.64 -14.36
CA ASP A 127 1.55 6.02 -14.64
C ASP A 127 0.65 6.51 -13.49
N ASP A 128 1.29 7.00 -12.43
CA ASP A 128 0.64 7.29 -11.16
C ASP A 128 0.48 8.79 -10.88
N ASN A 129 0.91 9.67 -11.80
CA ASN A 129 0.89 11.11 -11.62
C ASN A 129 1.47 11.59 -10.27
N GLY A 130 2.33 10.79 -9.63
CA GLY A 130 2.92 11.08 -8.32
C GLY A 130 1.99 10.79 -7.13
N TYR A 131 0.93 10.01 -7.31
CA TYR A 131 0.01 9.63 -6.24
C TYR A 131 0.29 8.27 -5.63
N PHE A 132 1.17 7.44 -6.21
CA PHE A 132 1.52 6.12 -5.67
C PHE A 132 2.94 6.10 -5.11
N PHE A 133 3.07 5.56 -3.91
CA PHE A 133 4.35 5.34 -3.21
C PHE A 133 4.37 3.95 -2.59
N ARG A 134 5.57 3.46 -2.25
CA ARG A 134 5.74 2.25 -1.45
C ARG A 134 6.94 2.36 -0.53
N THR A 135 6.88 1.73 0.62
CA THR A 135 7.98 1.64 1.58
C THR A 135 8.83 0.38 1.37
N ALA A 136 8.30 -0.64 0.69
CA ALA A 136 9.04 -1.84 0.32
C ALA A 136 9.91 -1.61 -0.93
N PRO A 137 11.14 -2.17 -1.01
CA PRO A 137 11.95 -2.12 -2.22
C PRO A 137 11.32 -2.94 -3.35
N SER A 138 11.68 -2.61 -4.60
CA SER A 138 11.30 -3.42 -5.76
C SER A 138 12.03 -4.75 -5.81
N ASP A 139 11.33 -5.81 -6.22
CA ASP A 139 11.92 -7.13 -6.48
C ASP A 139 12.93 -7.14 -7.64
N ALA A 140 12.99 -6.08 -8.45
CA ALA A 140 13.96 -5.96 -9.53
C ALA A 140 15.41 -6.16 -9.03
N ARG A 141 15.75 -5.60 -7.87
CA ARG A 141 17.07 -5.78 -7.27
C ARG A 141 17.25 -7.18 -6.68
N GLY A 142 16.20 -7.71 -6.06
CA GLY A 142 16.21 -9.08 -5.49
C GLY A 142 16.48 -10.14 -6.53
N GLY A 143 15.81 -10.08 -7.68
CA GLY A 143 16.01 -11.00 -8.79
C GLY A 143 17.45 -10.98 -9.33
N GLN A 144 18.05 -9.79 -9.46
CA GLN A 144 19.46 -9.65 -9.87
C GLN A 144 20.43 -10.26 -8.86
N ILE A 145 20.22 -10.02 -7.56
CA ILE A 145 21.08 -10.58 -6.50
C ILE A 145 20.99 -12.11 -6.51
N LEU A 146 19.78 -12.65 -6.62
CA LEU A 146 19.58 -14.09 -6.68
C LEU A 146 20.28 -14.72 -7.91
N ALA A 147 20.24 -14.07 -9.07
CA ALA A 147 20.95 -14.51 -10.26
C ALA A 147 22.47 -14.48 -10.09
N ASN A 148 23.03 -13.48 -9.41
CA ASN A 148 24.45 -13.43 -9.08
C ASN A 148 24.84 -14.60 -8.16
N ILE A 149 24.07 -14.88 -7.11
CA ILE A 149 24.29 -16.03 -6.23
C ILE A 149 24.24 -17.35 -7.02
N THR A 150 23.27 -17.48 -7.94
CA THR A 150 23.12 -18.66 -8.81
C THR A 150 24.37 -18.86 -9.66
N LYS A 151 24.91 -17.79 -10.25
CA LYS A 151 26.15 -17.79 -11.02
C LYS A 151 27.37 -18.17 -10.16
N ASP A 152 27.53 -17.57 -9.00
CA ASP A 152 28.66 -17.80 -8.09
C ASP A 152 28.71 -19.26 -7.62
N ARG A 153 27.52 -19.86 -7.46
CA ARG A 153 27.37 -21.30 -7.16
C ARG A 153 27.57 -22.21 -8.37
N LYS A 154 27.92 -21.65 -9.54
CA LYS A 154 28.18 -22.39 -10.79
C LYS A 154 27.01 -23.25 -11.26
N VAL A 155 25.78 -22.86 -10.95
CA VAL A 155 24.57 -23.53 -11.42
C VAL A 155 24.47 -23.35 -12.94
N LYS A 156 24.11 -24.42 -13.67
CA LYS A 156 24.06 -24.43 -15.14
C LYS A 156 22.67 -24.27 -15.71
N SER A 157 21.67 -24.64 -14.93
CA SER A 157 20.27 -24.52 -15.32
C SER A 157 19.38 -24.32 -14.11
N VAL A 158 18.29 -23.59 -14.28
CA VAL A 158 17.29 -23.34 -13.24
C VAL A 158 15.90 -23.63 -13.79
N ALA A 159 15.01 -24.11 -12.93
CA ALA A 159 13.58 -24.15 -13.19
C ALA A 159 12.91 -23.11 -12.31
N ILE A 160 12.03 -22.29 -12.88
CA ILE A 160 11.36 -21.22 -12.18
C ILE A 160 9.88 -21.55 -12.09
N THR A 161 9.34 -21.57 -10.89
CA THR A 161 7.90 -21.63 -10.62
C THR A 161 7.50 -20.43 -9.78
N TYR A 162 6.33 -19.88 -10.00
CA TYR A 162 5.86 -18.67 -9.33
C TYR A 162 4.35 -18.69 -9.13
N THR A 163 3.86 -17.89 -8.20
CA THR A 163 2.43 -17.67 -8.03
C THR A 163 1.88 -16.88 -9.21
N ASN A 164 0.76 -17.32 -9.78
CA ASN A 164 0.16 -16.71 -10.97
C ASN A 164 -0.54 -15.38 -10.62
N ASN A 165 0.28 -14.38 -10.26
CA ASN A 165 -0.13 -13.01 -9.99
C ASN A 165 1.02 -12.04 -10.31
N ASP A 166 0.78 -10.73 -10.26
CA ASP A 166 1.76 -9.70 -10.63
C ASP A 166 3.02 -9.70 -9.75
N TYR A 167 2.89 -10.10 -8.48
CA TYR A 167 4.05 -10.27 -7.59
C TYR A 167 4.94 -11.41 -8.08
N GLY A 168 4.39 -12.62 -8.16
CA GLY A 168 5.17 -13.80 -8.55
C GLY A 168 5.73 -13.70 -9.96
N LYS A 169 4.91 -13.24 -10.92
CA LYS A 169 5.36 -13.05 -12.30
C LYS A 169 6.47 -12.01 -12.40
N GLY A 170 6.32 -10.85 -11.74
CA GLY A 170 7.31 -9.78 -11.79
C GLY A 170 8.68 -10.22 -11.25
N LEU A 171 8.72 -10.93 -10.13
CA LEU A 171 9.96 -11.47 -9.58
C LEU A 171 10.56 -12.54 -10.47
N ALA A 172 9.75 -13.46 -11.01
CA ALA A 172 10.20 -14.51 -11.93
C ALA A 172 10.81 -13.92 -13.21
N ASP A 173 10.17 -12.95 -13.83
CA ASP A 173 10.63 -12.31 -15.07
C ASP A 173 12.02 -11.63 -14.86
N VAL A 174 12.21 -10.93 -13.74
CA VAL A 174 13.50 -10.29 -13.43
C VAL A 174 14.58 -11.32 -13.19
N TYR A 175 14.29 -12.37 -12.42
CA TYR A 175 15.26 -13.43 -12.16
C TYR A 175 15.62 -14.19 -13.45
N GLU A 176 14.63 -14.55 -14.28
CA GLU A 176 14.83 -15.22 -15.56
C GLU A 176 15.73 -14.37 -16.48
N ALA A 177 15.44 -13.09 -16.64
CA ALA A 177 16.25 -12.21 -17.47
C ALA A 177 17.71 -12.13 -16.95
N ALA A 178 17.88 -12.05 -15.63
CA ALA A 178 19.21 -11.95 -15.03
C ALA A 178 20.03 -13.26 -15.14
N VAL A 179 19.42 -14.43 -14.95
CA VAL A 179 20.15 -15.72 -15.12
C VAL A 179 20.47 -15.96 -16.59
N LYS A 180 19.61 -15.60 -17.54
CA LYS A 180 19.90 -15.65 -18.99
C LYS A 180 21.09 -14.77 -19.35
N ALA A 181 21.18 -13.55 -18.78
CA ALA A 181 22.33 -12.66 -18.98
C ALA A 181 23.66 -13.24 -18.45
N HIS A 182 23.61 -14.17 -17.51
CA HIS A 182 24.75 -14.94 -17.03
C HIS A 182 25.02 -16.22 -17.81
N GLY A 183 24.29 -16.51 -18.88
CA GLY A 183 24.42 -17.74 -19.69
C GLY A 183 23.91 -19.00 -18.99
N ILE A 184 23.07 -18.86 -17.97
CA ILE A 184 22.43 -19.98 -17.25
C ILE A 184 21.11 -20.31 -17.98
N LYS A 185 20.84 -21.61 -18.18
CA LYS A 185 19.64 -22.08 -18.86
C LYS A 185 18.45 -22.17 -17.93
#